data_5d99ddb28bffa7c5469a65ca0ff0c7ca
#
_entry.id   5d99ddb28bffa7c5469a65ca0ff0c7ca
#
_cell.length_a   1.000
_cell.length_b   1.000
_cell.length_c   1.000
_cell.angle_alpha   90.00
_cell.angle_beta   90.00
_cell.angle_gamma   90.00
#
_symmetry.space_group_name_H-M   'P 1'
#
loop_
_entity.id
_entity.type
_entity.pdbx_description
1 polymer ?
#
loop_
_entity_poly.entity_id
_entity_poly.type
_entity_poly.pdbx_seq_one_letter_code
_entity_poly.pdbx_strand_id
1 'polypeptide(L)'
;QTIPTELELASYYQVSRPTIRHAIELLVDQGYLEKRKKRGTIVCKRKLEQEFTSIIASFDSQMHQKGLSTQTKVLSFHKENANHEIKEALKLTNDDLVYKLVRLRYVDNQPNVLVTTYIPYNLFKEFENIDFAHVSLYDMFNKFNHPICKISRLLELIKADETVSDLLNIEKDS
;
A
#
# COMPACT_ATOMS: atom_id res chain seq x y z
N GLN A 1 -10.12 8.79 -17.11
CA GLN A 1 -11.24 9.56 -17.69
C GLN A 1 -10.74 10.96 -18.04
N THR A 2 -11.13 11.51 -19.22
CA THR A 2 -10.79 12.88 -19.63
C THR A 2 -11.77 13.86 -18.99
N ILE A 3 -11.27 15.00 -18.49
CA ILE A 3 -12.12 16.10 -18.02
C ILE A 3 -12.54 16.98 -19.21
N PRO A 4 -13.62 17.78 -19.08
CA PRO A 4 -13.99 18.77 -20.07
C PRO A 4 -12.88 19.79 -20.33
N THR A 5 -12.93 20.47 -21.47
CA THR A 5 -11.95 21.49 -21.85
C THR A 5 -12.00 22.73 -20.93
N GLU A 6 -10.91 23.52 -20.90
CA GLU A 6 -10.88 24.79 -20.14
C GLU A 6 -12.04 25.74 -20.53
N LEU A 7 -12.47 25.69 -21.80
CA LEU A 7 -13.56 26.54 -22.29
C LEU A 7 -14.92 26.08 -21.75
N GLU A 8 -15.17 24.76 -21.79
CA GLU A 8 -16.42 24.16 -21.28
C GLU A 8 -16.53 24.34 -19.76
N LEU A 9 -15.43 24.14 -19.03
CA LEU A 9 -15.40 24.35 -17.57
C LEU A 9 -15.62 25.84 -17.21
N ALA A 10 -14.99 26.78 -17.96
CA ALA A 10 -15.17 28.20 -17.73
C ALA A 10 -16.64 28.64 -17.94
N SER A 11 -17.28 28.07 -18.97
CA SER A 11 -18.71 28.34 -19.23
C SER A 11 -19.60 27.69 -18.15
N TYR A 12 -19.31 26.47 -17.75
CA TYR A 12 -20.10 25.74 -16.74
C TYR A 12 -20.08 26.40 -15.36
N TYR A 13 -18.87 26.83 -14.91
CA TYR A 13 -18.69 27.48 -13.60
C TYR A 13 -18.85 28.99 -13.64
N GLN A 14 -19.11 29.60 -14.80
CA GLN A 14 -19.24 31.07 -15.00
C GLN A 14 -18.03 31.85 -14.48
N VAL A 15 -16.83 31.34 -14.72
CA VAL A 15 -15.57 31.97 -14.33
C VAL A 15 -14.65 32.19 -15.54
N SER A 16 -13.59 32.98 -15.37
CA SER A 16 -12.66 33.26 -16.46
C SER A 16 -11.83 31.99 -16.82
N ARG A 17 -11.42 31.87 -18.11
CA ARG A 17 -10.52 30.82 -18.57
C ARG A 17 -9.18 30.77 -17.79
N PRO A 18 -8.53 31.92 -17.48
CA PRO A 18 -7.35 31.91 -16.61
C PRO A 18 -7.60 31.29 -15.23
N THR A 19 -8.77 31.52 -14.62
CA THR A 19 -9.15 30.92 -13.33
C THR A 19 -9.22 29.40 -13.44
N ILE A 20 -9.87 28.86 -14.48
CA ILE A 20 -9.93 27.42 -14.73
C ILE A 20 -8.53 26.84 -15.00
N ARG A 21 -7.73 27.52 -15.80
CA ARG A 21 -6.35 27.06 -16.09
C ARG A 21 -5.52 26.95 -14.82
N HIS A 22 -5.59 27.96 -13.96
CA HIS A 22 -4.88 27.94 -12.68
C HIS A 22 -5.36 26.80 -11.78
N ALA A 23 -6.68 26.58 -11.69
CA ALA A 23 -7.23 25.46 -10.93
C ALA A 23 -6.76 24.09 -11.49
N ILE A 24 -6.74 23.92 -12.82
CA ILE A 24 -6.20 22.70 -13.45
C ILE A 24 -4.71 22.55 -13.16
N GLU A 25 -3.92 23.62 -13.20
CA GLU A 25 -2.48 23.57 -12.87
C GLU A 25 -2.26 23.13 -11.43
N LEU A 26 -2.98 23.68 -10.47
CA LEU A 26 -2.92 23.23 -9.07
C LEU A 26 -3.26 21.73 -8.92
N LEU A 27 -4.28 21.25 -9.65
CA LEU A 27 -4.65 19.83 -9.61
C LEU A 27 -3.62 18.94 -10.31
N VAL A 28 -2.91 19.44 -11.32
CA VAL A 28 -1.79 18.74 -11.95
C VAL A 28 -0.60 18.68 -11.01
N ASP A 29 -0.24 19.79 -10.36
CA ASP A 29 0.86 19.86 -9.40
C ASP A 29 0.61 18.93 -8.18
N GLN A 30 -0.65 18.78 -7.79
CA GLN A 30 -1.09 17.87 -6.73
C GLN A 30 -1.25 16.41 -7.19
N GLY A 31 -1.02 16.12 -8.50
CA GLY A 31 -1.09 14.76 -9.04
C GLY A 31 -2.50 14.20 -9.28
N TYR A 32 -3.55 15.03 -9.18
CA TYR A 32 -4.93 14.62 -9.49
C TYR A 32 -5.23 14.58 -11.00
N LEU A 33 -4.53 15.43 -11.77
CA LEU A 33 -4.69 15.55 -13.21
C LEU A 33 -3.34 15.41 -13.92
N GLU A 34 -3.38 14.99 -15.19
CA GLU A 34 -2.23 14.96 -16.10
C GLU A 34 -2.63 15.58 -17.43
N LYS A 35 -1.82 16.53 -17.93
CA LYS A 35 -1.99 17.08 -19.29
C LYS A 35 -1.30 16.20 -20.30
N ARG A 36 -2.06 15.57 -21.22
CA ARG A 36 -1.52 14.73 -22.30
C ARG A 36 -1.66 15.45 -23.65
N LYS A 37 -0.54 15.61 -24.33
CA LYS A 37 -0.50 16.24 -25.68
C LYS A 37 -1.46 15.49 -26.62
N LYS A 38 -2.38 16.23 -27.28
CA LYS A 38 -3.42 15.73 -28.18
C LYS A 38 -4.51 14.84 -27.56
N ARG A 39 -4.49 14.59 -26.25
CA ARG A 39 -5.51 13.76 -25.55
C ARG A 39 -6.27 14.52 -24.45
N GLY A 40 -5.93 15.80 -24.23
CA GLY A 40 -6.56 16.63 -23.20
C GLY A 40 -6.01 16.37 -21.80
N THR A 41 -6.74 16.82 -20.80
CA THR A 41 -6.41 16.62 -19.39
C THR A 41 -7.19 15.43 -18.85
N ILE A 42 -6.48 14.50 -18.23
CA ILE A 42 -7.05 13.24 -17.71
C ILE A 42 -6.96 13.21 -16.19
N VAL A 43 -7.95 12.56 -15.57
CA VAL A 43 -7.91 12.26 -14.13
C VAL A 43 -6.89 11.15 -13.90
N CYS A 44 -5.91 11.42 -13.04
CA CYS A 44 -4.91 10.43 -12.62
C CYS A 44 -5.40 9.71 -11.35
N LYS A 45 -5.12 8.41 -11.25
CA LYS A 45 -5.10 7.75 -9.94
C LYS A 45 -3.91 8.36 -9.17
N ARG A 46 -4.17 8.92 -8.00
CA ARG A 46 -3.11 9.49 -7.15
C ARG A 46 -2.08 8.41 -6.85
N LYS A 47 -0.84 8.62 -7.29
CA LYS A 47 0.28 7.77 -6.84
C LYS A 47 0.55 8.14 -5.38
N LEU A 48 0.33 7.19 -4.48
CA LEU A 48 0.72 7.35 -3.09
C LEU A 48 2.25 7.33 -3.02
N GLU A 49 2.85 8.45 -2.66
CA GLU A 49 4.26 8.48 -2.30
C GLU A 49 4.42 7.80 -0.94
N GLN A 50 5.01 6.62 -0.94
CA GLN A 50 5.42 5.96 0.28
C GLN A 50 6.88 6.29 0.54
N GLU A 51 7.16 6.92 1.67
CA GLU A 51 8.52 7.11 2.12
C GLU A 51 9.07 5.79 2.66
N PHE A 52 9.67 4.99 1.78
CA PHE A 52 10.23 3.69 2.15
C PHE A 52 11.53 3.80 2.98
N THR A 53 12.05 4.98 3.24
CA THR A 53 13.49 5.11 3.44
C THR A 53 13.98 5.44 4.85
N SER A 54 13.21 6.02 5.74
CA SER A 54 13.82 6.54 6.98
C SER A 54 13.08 6.28 8.28
N ILE A 55 11.83 5.86 8.27
CA ILE A 55 11.05 5.72 9.50
C ILE A 55 10.56 4.28 9.67
N ILE A 56 10.80 3.72 10.88
CA ILE A 56 10.19 2.47 11.32
C ILE A 56 8.77 2.81 11.80
N ALA A 57 7.81 2.83 10.89
CA ALA A 57 6.42 3.10 11.19
C ALA A 57 5.50 2.06 10.52
N SER A 58 4.38 1.77 11.15
CA SER A 58 3.37 0.88 10.55
C SER A 58 2.72 1.55 9.33
N PHE A 59 2.17 0.75 8.44
CA PHE A 59 1.42 1.27 7.28
C PHE A 59 0.30 2.23 7.70
N ASP A 60 -0.46 1.84 8.74
CA ASP A 60 -1.57 2.64 9.22
C ASP A 60 -1.09 4.01 9.76
N SER A 61 -0.01 4.01 10.55
CA SER A 61 0.60 5.24 11.06
C SER A 61 1.05 6.16 9.92
N GLN A 62 1.72 5.62 8.90
CA GLN A 62 2.18 6.42 7.75
C GLN A 62 1.01 7.02 6.96
N MET A 63 -0.07 6.25 6.75
CA MET A 63 -1.22 6.75 6.00
C MET A 63 -2.03 7.78 6.80
N HIS A 64 -2.23 7.54 8.10
CA HIS A 64 -2.92 8.48 8.98
C HIS A 64 -2.17 9.83 9.10
N GLN A 65 -0.84 9.83 9.12
CA GLN A 65 -0.05 11.07 9.07
C GLN A 65 -0.30 11.89 7.80
N LYS A 66 -0.69 11.22 6.71
CA LYS A 66 -1.07 11.84 5.43
C LYS A 66 -2.57 12.18 5.36
N GLY A 67 -3.32 11.99 6.43
CA GLY A 67 -4.76 12.22 6.49
C GLY A 67 -5.60 11.22 5.70
N LEU A 68 -5.05 10.02 5.41
CA LEU A 68 -5.70 8.98 4.61
C LEU A 68 -6.28 7.90 5.53
N SER A 69 -7.44 7.37 5.16
CA SER A 69 -8.07 6.24 5.85
C SER A 69 -7.46 4.91 5.38
N THR A 70 -7.34 3.95 6.28
CA THR A 70 -6.82 2.61 5.97
C THR A 70 -7.81 1.53 6.36
N GLN A 71 -7.80 0.43 5.60
CA GLN A 71 -8.46 -0.82 5.94
C GLN A 71 -7.54 -1.98 5.63
N THR A 72 -7.67 -3.07 6.37
CA THR A 72 -6.90 -4.29 6.16
C THR A 72 -7.85 -5.48 6.04
N LYS A 73 -7.68 -6.26 4.97
CA LYS A 73 -8.34 -7.55 4.80
C LYS A 73 -7.28 -8.65 4.95
N VAL A 74 -7.45 -9.55 5.91
CA VAL A 74 -6.63 -10.75 6.04
C VAL A 74 -7.12 -11.76 5.00
N LEU A 75 -6.26 -12.12 4.05
CA LEU A 75 -6.56 -13.12 3.02
C LEU A 75 -6.22 -14.53 3.52
N SER A 76 -5.16 -14.65 4.29
CA SER A 76 -4.71 -15.93 4.86
C SER A 76 -3.88 -15.68 6.11
N PHE A 77 -4.09 -16.53 7.13
CA PHE A 77 -3.26 -16.60 8.32
C PHE A 77 -3.20 -18.05 8.81
N HIS A 78 -2.03 -18.67 8.73
CA HIS A 78 -1.84 -20.06 9.13
C HIS A 78 -0.38 -20.36 9.48
N LYS A 79 -0.15 -21.48 10.12
CA LYS A 79 1.20 -22.02 10.38
C LYS A 79 1.67 -22.87 9.20
N GLU A 80 2.93 -22.70 8.82
CA GLU A 80 3.57 -23.55 7.81
C GLU A 80 5.06 -23.77 8.12
N ASN A 81 5.67 -24.73 7.45
CA ASN A 81 7.13 -24.90 7.47
C ASN A 81 7.78 -23.79 6.64
N ALA A 82 8.79 -23.15 7.19
CA ALA A 82 9.56 -22.16 6.46
C ALA A 82 10.32 -22.83 5.29
N ASN A 83 10.31 -22.21 4.11
CA ASN A 83 11.19 -22.60 3.02
C ASN A 83 12.64 -22.17 3.32
N HIS A 84 13.59 -22.53 2.45
CA HIS A 84 15.01 -22.24 2.65
C HIS A 84 15.29 -20.73 2.79
N GLU A 85 14.72 -19.92 1.93
CA GLU A 85 14.89 -18.46 1.92
C GLU A 85 14.40 -17.82 3.22
N ILE A 86 13.21 -18.22 3.70
CA ILE A 86 12.63 -17.73 4.95
C ILE A 86 13.47 -18.16 6.14
N LYS A 87 13.98 -19.41 6.14
CA LYS A 87 14.87 -19.92 7.19
C LYS A 87 16.15 -19.10 7.30
N GLU A 88 16.79 -18.80 6.17
CA GLU A 88 17.99 -17.97 6.15
C GLU A 88 17.69 -16.54 6.62
N ALA A 89 16.64 -15.90 6.09
CA ALA A 89 16.28 -14.54 6.43
C ALA A 89 15.94 -14.36 7.92
N LEU A 90 15.23 -15.33 8.51
CA LEU A 90 14.80 -15.32 9.91
C LEU A 90 15.76 -16.06 10.86
N LYS A 91 16.85 -16.64 10.35
CA LYS A 91 17.84 -17.45 11.11
C LYS A 91 17.20 -18.60 11.87
N LEU A 92 16.31 -19.34 11.20
CA LEU A 92 15.56 -20.45 11.76
C LEU A 92 16.30 -21.78 11.58
N THR A 93 15.99 -22.75 12.44
CA THR A 93 16.40 -24.15 12.30
C THR A 93 15.46 -24.93 11.36
N ASN A 94 15.81 -26.19 11.05
CA ASN A 94 15.04 -26.97 10.09
C ASN A 94 13.61 -27.30 10.53
N ASP A 95 13.35 -27.37 11.83
CA ASP A 95 12.07 -27.79 12.42
C ASP A 95 11.21 -26.57 12.86
N ASP A 96 11.71 -25.35 12.66
CA ASP A 96 10.99 -24.17 13.08
C ASP A 96 9.81 -23.87 12.12
N LEU A 97 8.65 -23.63 12.74
CA LEU A 97 7.45 -23.17 12.06
C LEU A 97 7.41 -21.65 11.97
N VAL A 98 6.70 -21.17 10.98
CA VAL A 98 6.35 -19.74 10.83
C VAL A 98 4.85 -19.58 10.69
N TYR A 99 4.34 -18.44 11.12
CA TYR A 99 3.07 -17.94 10.64
C TYR A 99 3.29 -17.28 9.29
N LYS A 100 2.42 -17.60 8.33
CA LYS A 100 2.27 -16.86 7.08
C LYS A 100 1.01 -16.03 7.15
N LEU A 101 1.17 -14.72 7.11
CA LEU A 101 0.09 -13.75 7.16
C LEU A 101 0.05 -12.99 5.85
N VAL A 102 -1.03 -13.17 5.07
CA VAL A 102 -1.27 -12.48 3.80
C VAL A 102 -2.38 -11.46 4.00
N ARG A 103 -2.08 -10.20 3.72
CA ARG A 103 -3.01 -9.08 3.90
C ARG A 103 -3.09 -8.21 2.66
N LEU A 104 -4.29 -7.87 2.26
CA LEU A 104 -4.56 -6.83 1.30
C LEU A 104 -4.93 -5.55 2.06
N ARG A 105 -4.20 -4.48 1.81
CA ARG A 105 -4.37 -3.20 2.50
C ARG A 105 -4.94 -2.16 1.55
N TYR A 106 -5.90 -1.42 2.05
CA TYR A 106 -6.62 -0.39 1.33
C TYR A 106 -6.26 0.98 1.87
N VAL A 107 -6.29 1.96 0.98
CA VAL A 107 -6.24 3.40 1.31
C VAL A 107 -7.42 4.05 0.64
N ASP A 108 -8.25 4.77 1.40
CA ASP A 108 -9.48 5.41 0.92
C ASP A 108 -10.35 4.47 0.07
N ASN A 109 -10.56 3.24 0.59
CA ASN A 109 -11.31 2.14 -0.05
C ASN A 109 -10.72 1.61 -1.38
N GLN A 110 -9.51 1.99 -1.75
CA GLN A 110 -8.81 1.44 -2.92
C GLN A 110 -7.74 0.45 -2.48
N PRO A 111 -7.62 -0.73 -3.11
CA PRO A 111 -6.54 -1.66 -2.82
C PRO A 111 -5.21 -0.97 -3.13
N ASN A 112 -4.27 -1.05 -2.21
CA ASN A 112 -3.00 -0.33 -2.30
C ASN A 112 -1.79 -1.25 -2.28
N VAL A 113 -1.76 -2.21 -1.35
CA VAL A 113 -0.63 -3.13 -1.23
C VAL A 113 -1.07 -4.52 -0.76
N LEU A 114 -0.52 -5.54 -1.40
CA LEU A 114 -0.59 -6.94 -0.97
C LEU A 114 0.68 -7.27 -0.20
N VAL A 115 0.53 -7.70 1.06
CA VAL A 115 1.66 -7.96 1.96
C VAL A 115 1.64 -9.41 2.42
N THR A 116 2.70 -10.15 2.16
CA THR A 116 2.97 -11.45 2.80
C THR A 116 4.02 -11.26 3.87
N THR A 117 3.72 -11.72 5.09
CA THR A 117 4.61 -11.60 6.24
C THR A 117 4.84 -12.97 6.84
N TYR A 118 6.09 -13.30 7.10
CA TYR A 118 6.49 -14.51 7.82
C TYR A 118 6.97 -14.15 9.22
N ILE A 119 6.43 -14.84 10.24
CA ILE A 119 6.67 -14.52 11.65
C ILE A 119 7.09 -15.82 12.35
N PRO A 120 8.23 -15.85 13.06
CA PRO A 120 8.66 -17.05 13.78
C PRO A 120 7.62 -17.51 14.81
N TYR A 121 7.08 -18.71 14.65
CA TYR A 121 6.04 -19.26 15.55
C TYR A 121 6.50 -19.33 17.00
N ASN A 122 7.73 -19.78 17.22
CA ASN A 122 8.25 -20.01 18.58
C ASN A 122 8.33 -18.75 19.44
N LEU A 123 8.47 -17.55 18.79
CA LEU A 123 8.52 -16.27 19.49
C LEU A 123 7.14 -15.65 19.73
N PHE A 124 6.12 -16.07 18.98
CA PHE A 124 4.81 -15.40 18.92
C PHE A 124 3.65 -16.40 18.93
N LYS A 125 3.69 -17.42 19.81
CA LYS A 125 2.67 -18.48 19.89
C LYS A 125 1.25 -17.93 20.08
N GLU A 126 1.13 -16.82 20.81
CA GLU A 126 -0.14 -16.16 21.12
C GLU A 126 -0.79 -15.48 19.93
N PHE A 127 -0.06 -15.31 18.82
CA PHE A 127 -0.57 -14.67 17.61
C PHE A 127 -1.69 -15.47 16.94
N GLU A 128 -1.82 -16.75 17.25
CA GLU A 128 -2.88 -17.62 16.72
C GLU A 128 -4.30 -17.07 16.93
N ASN A 129 -4.50 -16.32 18.01
CA ASN A 129 -5.81 -15.77 18.40
C ASN A 129 -5.96 -14.25 18.10
N ILE A 130 -5.03 -13.68 17.32
CA ILE A 130 -5.04 -12.24 17.03
C ILE A 130 -5.73 -11.97 15.69
N ASP A 131 -6.67 -11.03 15.69
CA ASP A 131 -7.32 -10.54 14.48
C ASP A 131 -6.48 -9.42 13.82
N PHE A 132 -5.59 -9.80 12.91
CA PHE A 132 -4.74 -8.87 12.16
C PHE A 132 -5.47 -8.02 11.11
N ALA A 133 -6.79 -8.13 11.00
CA ALA A 133 -7.58 -7.17 10.23
C ALA A 133 -7.73 -5.83 10.97
N HIS A 134 -7.77 -5.88 12.32
CA HIS A 134 -8.06 -4.73 13.18
C HIS A 134 -6.90 -4.25 14.04
N VAL A 135 -5.79 -5.00 14.09
CA VAL A 135 -4.63 -4.63 14.91
C VAL A 135 -3.37 -4.48 14.05
N SER A 136 -2.53 -3.53 14.45
CA SER A 136 -1.21 -3.33 13.85
C SER A 136 -0.26 -4.46 14.28
N LEU A 137 0.39 -5.11 13.30
CA LEU A 137 1.42 -6.10 13.58
C LEU A 137 2.60 -5.50 14.37
N TYR A 138 2.98 -4.25 14.09
CA TYR A 138 4.06 -3.55 14.78
C TYR A 138 3.71 -3.31 16.26
N ASP A 139 2.45 -2.97 16.55
CA ASP A 139 1.99 -2.78 17.92
C ASP A 139 1.96 -4.10 18.68
N MET A 140 1.64 -5.21 18.00
CA MET A 140 1.72 -6.53 18.59
C MET A 140 3.17 -6.92 18.91
N PHE A 141 4.12 -6.66 18.02
CA PHE A 141 5.53 -6.88 18.33
C PHE A 141 5.97 -6.09 19.56
N ASN A 142 5.59 -4.81 19.66
CA ASN A 142 5.87 -3.99 20.83
C ASN A 142 5.23 -4.57 22.10
N LYS A 143 3.95 -4.97 22.03
CA LYS A 143 3.20 -5.55 23.16
C LYS A 143 3.85 -6.83 23.70
N PHE A 144 4.43 -7.63 22.81
CA PHE A 144 5.13 -8.87 23.17
C PHE A 144 6.63 -8.68 23.44
N ASN A 145 7.09 -7.45 23.68
CA ASN A 145 8.50 -7.11 23.98
C ASN A 145 9.50 -7.49 22.87
N HIS A 146 9.06 -7.48 21.61
CA HIS A 146 9.89 -7.68 20.43
C HIS A 146 9.79 -6.49 19.46
N PRO A 147 10.16 -5.26 19.90
CA PRO A 147 10.08 -4.09 19.04
C PRO A 147 10.96 -4.21 17.80
N ILE A 148 10.50 -3.68 16.67
CA ILE A 148 11.30 -3.63 15.45
C ILE A 148 12.35 -2.53 15.60
N CYS A 149 13.63 -2.94 15.75
CA CYS A 149 14.74 -2.01 15.94
C CYS A 149 15.52 -1.71 14.66
N LYS A 150 15.40 -2.59 13.63
CA LYS A 150 16.13 -2.46 12.38
C LYS A 150 15.30 -3.01 11.23
N ILE A 151 15.34 -2.34 10.09
CA ILE A 151 14.73 -2.79 8.84
C ILE A 151 15.80 -2.84 7.74
N SER A 152 15.78 -3.90 6.95
CA SER A 152 16.50 -3.98 5.68
C SER A 152 15.47 -4.14 4.56
N ARG A 153 15.66 -3.44 3.44
CA ARG A 153 14.72 -3.45 2.30
C ARG A 153 15.47 -3.75 1.02
N LEU A 154 14.89 -4.63 0.22
CA LEU A 154 15.25 -4.87 -1.17
C LEU A 154 14.08 -4.40 -2.03
N LEU A 155 14.35 -3.65 -3.08
CA LEU A 155 13.35 -3.19 -4.05
C LEU A 155 13.61 -3.87 -5.38
N GLU A 156 12.60 -4.53 -5.90
CA GLU A 156 12.63 -5.20 -7.20
C GLU A 156 11.44 -4.75 -8.04
N LEU A 157 11.65 -4.59 -9.33
CA LEU A 157 10.59 -4.31 -10.29
C LEU A 157 10.20 -5.64 -10.95
N ILE A 158 8.97 -6.07 -10.70
CA ILE A 158 8.41 -7.30 -11.29
C ILE A 158 7.08 -6.98 -11.97
N LYS A 159 6.71 -7.78 -12.97
CA LYS A 159 5.41 -7.71 -13.60
C LYS A 159 4.35 -8.33 -12.70
N ALA A 160 3.16 -7.71 -12.67
CA ALA A 160 2.03 -8.25 -11.93
C ALA A 160 1.46 -9.48 -12.64
N ASP A 161 1.35 -10.58 -11.91
CA ASP A 161 0.60 -11.75 -12.37
C ASP A 161 -0.92 -11.52 -12.27
N GLU A 162 -1.71 -12.48 -12.72
CA GLU A 162 -3.17 -12.38 -12.74
C GLU A 162 -3.76 -12.21 -11.33
N THR A 163 -3.25 -12.94 -10.35
CA THR A 163 -3.73 -12.88 -8.95
C THR A 163 -3.43 -11.51 -8.34
N VAL A 164 -2.22 -11.00 -8.51
CA VAL A 164 -1.81 -9.68 -8.00
C VAL A 164 -2.58 -8.57 -8.72
N SER A 165 -2.78 -8.69 -10.03
CA SER A 165 -3.54 -7.73 -10.83
C SER A 165 -4.99 -7.61 -10.36
N ASP A 166 -5.66 -8.75 -10.14
CA ASP A 166 -7.03 -8.79 -9.64
C ASP A 166 -7.16 -8.21 -8.22
N LEU A 167 -6.27 -8.62 -7.31
CA LEU A 167 -6.29 -8.16 -5.92
C LEU A 167 -6.01 -6.67 -5.78
N LEU A 168 -5.10 -6.13 -6.57
CA LEU A 168 -4.71 -4.72 -6.54
C LEU A 168 -5.50 -3.84 -7.52
N ASN A 169 -6.36 -4.43 -8.34
CA ASN A 169 -7.11 -3.74 -9.39
C ASN A 169 -6.21 -2.91 -10.32
N ILE A 170 -5.14 -3.53 -10.80
CA ILE A 170 -4.17 -2.99 -11.76
C ILE A 170 -4.18 -3.80 -13.05
N GLU A 171 -3.62 -3.27 -14.13
CA GLU A 171 -3.49 -4.02 -15.37
C GLU A 171 -2.46 -5.15 -15.20
N LYS A 172 -2.73 -6.30 -15.83
CA LYS A 172 -1.78 -7.41 -15.91
C LYS A 172 -0.51 -6.95 -16.62
N ASP A 173 0.65 -7.43 -16.19
CA ASP A 173 1.96 -7.04 -16.73
C ASP A 173 2.30 -5.53 -16.56
N SER A 174 1.59 -4.81 -15.68
CA SER A 174 1.88 -3.41 -15.35
C SER A 174 3.06 -3.26 -14.39
#